data_ce413027900dd545123ab1de657714d7
#
_entry.id   ce413027900dd545123ab1de657714d7
#
_cell.length_a   1.000
_cell.length_b   1.000
_cell.length_c   1.000
_cell.angle_alpha   90.00
_cell.angle_beta   90.00
_cell.angle_gamma   90.00
#
_symmetry.space_group_name_H-M   'P 1'
#
loop_
_entity.id
_entity.type
_entity.pdbx_description
1 polymer ?
#
loop_
_entity_poly.entity_id
_entity_poly.type
_entity_poly.pdbx_seq_one_letter_code
_entity_poly.pdbx_strand_id
1 'polypeptide(L)'
;MITQLFRDTIQNINSKDYPADEIDDWSSWWTDHEKWQERIEEQYFIKAMIGDKTVGFSSLATDGYLVFMFTHKDYQRHGVAGNLIRKIERKAKDQGNNLIFSDVSITAKGFFERHGYIVEKQQFKKSRNKELINFRMTKTINGSAQ
;
A
#
# COMPACT_ATOMS: atom_id res chain seq x y z
N MET A 1 1.17 8.34 -14.39
CA MET A 1 1.87 8.64 -13.18
C MET A 1 1.56 7.67 -12.10
N ILE A 2 0.87 8.09 -11.05
CA ILE A 2 0.55 7.20 -9.93
C ILE A 2 -0.28 6.02 -10.39
N THR A 3 -1.31 6.25 -11.19
CA THR A 3 -2.18 5.19 -11.68
C THR A 3 -1.43 4.20 -12.57
N GLN A 4 -0.53 4.71 -13.39
CA GLN A 4 0.28 3.83 -14.22
C GLN A 4 1.26 3.02 -13.39
N LEU A 5 1.84 3.63 -12.36
CA LEU A 5 2.73 2.90 -11.43
C LEU A 5 1.95 1.80 -10.71
N PHE A 6 0.73 2.08 -10.28
CA PHE A 6 -0.15 1.10 -9.66
C PHE A 6 -0.36 -0.10 -10.60
N ARG A 7 -0.78 0.16 -11.82
CA ARG A 7 -1.02 -0.90 -12.81
C ARG A 7 0.25 -1.71 -13.09
N ASP A 8 1.36 -1.01 -13.37
CA ASP A 8 2.59 -1.68 -13.76
C ASP A 8 3.18 -2.51 -12.63
N THR A 9 3.10 -2.04 -11.40
CA THR A 9 3.60 -2.79 -10.26
C THR A 9 2.78 -4.06 -10.04
N ILE A 10 1.46 -3.96 -10.12
CA ILE A 10 0.61 -5.13 -9.95
C ILE A 10 0.90 -6.14 -11.05
N GLN A 11 0.98 -5.71 -12.29
CA GLN A 11 1.16 -6.61 -13.43
C GLN A 11 2.56 -7.23 -13.50
N ASN A 12 3.57 -6.57 -12.95
CA ASN A 12 4.95 -7.06 -13.06
C ASN A 12 5.51 -7.63 -11.77
N ILE A 13 5.02 -7.23 -10.62
CA ILE A 13 5.56 -7.65 -9.33
C ILE A 13 4.56 -8.54 -8.59
N ASN A 14 3.33 -8.06 -8.38
CA ASN A 14 2.31 -8.84 -7.68
C ASN A 14 1.88 -10.07 -8.47
N SER A 15 2.05 -10.04 -9.79
CA SER A 15 1.70 -11.15 -10.66
C SER A 15 2.44 -12.44 -10.32
N LYS A 16 3.52 -12.37 -9.56
CA LYS A 16 4.23 -13.56 -9.11
C LYS A 16 3.40 -14.40 -8.14
N ASP A 17 2.46 -13.79 -7.45
CA ASP A 17 1.76 -14.40 -6.33
C ASP A 17 0.25 -14.54 -6.55
N TYR A 18 -0.27 -14.13 -7.69
CA TYR A 18 -1.70 -14.16 -7.99
C TYR A 18 -1.96 -14.65 -9.41
N PRO A 19 -3.07 -15.35 -9.65
CA PRO A 19 -3.44 -15.76 -11.02
C PRO A 19 -3.65 -14.56 -11.93
N ALA A 20 -3.45 -14.78 -13.23
CA ALA A 20 -3.52 -13.71 -14.22
C ALA A 20 -4.87 -12.99 -14.25
N ASP A 21 -5.98 -13.72 -14.08
CA ASP A 21 -7.30 -13.10 -14.12
C ASP A 21 -7.52 -12.19 -12.90
N GLU A 22 -6.97 -12.55 -11.75
CA GLU A 22 -7.05 -11.71 -10.56
C GLU A 22 -6.17 -10.47 -10.72
N ILE A 23 -5.01 -10.62 -11.33
CA ILE A 23 -4.11 -9.49 -11.59
C ILE A 23 -4.78 -8.50 -12.55
N ASP A 24 -5.42 -8.99 -13.60
CA ASP A 24 -6.09 -8.12 -14.56
C ASP A 24 -7.24 -7.35 -13.90
N ASP A 25 -8.02 -8.03 -13.05
CA ASP A 25 -9.13 -7.40 -12.36
C ASP A 25 -8.63 -6.32 -11.39
N TRP A 26 -7.62 -6.65 -10.58
CA TRP A 26 -7.08 -5.73 -9.59
C TRP A 26 -6.46 -4.51 -10.28
N SER A 27 -5.59 -4.73 -11.26
CA SER A 27 -4.90 -3.63 -11.93
C SER A 27 -5.84 -2.76 -12.74
N SER A 28 -7.03 -3.26 -13.09
CA SER A 28 -7.99 -2.48 -13.88
C SER A 28 -8.44 -1.20 -13.18
N TRP A 29 -8.30 -1.11 -11.86
CA TRP A 29 -8.65 0.10 -11.12
C TRP A 29 -7.84 1.32 -11.56
N TRP A 30 -6.75 1.15 -12.29
CA TRP A 30 -5.91 2.26 -12.73
C TRP A 30 -6.68 3.26 -13.61
N THR A 31 -7.78 2.85 -14.22
CA THR A 31 -8.56 3.71 -15.08
C THR A 31 -9.66 4.48 -14.33
N ASP A 32 -9.88 4.20 -13.06
CA ASP A 32 -10.95 4.86 -12.31
C ASP A 32 -10.44 6.18 -11.73
N HIS A 33 -10.31 7.18 -12.60
CA HIS A 33 -9.72 8.47 -12.25
C HIS A 33 -10.48 9.19 -11.15
N GLU A 34 -11.80 9.05 -11.11
CA GLU A 34 -12.61 9.69 -10.08
C GLU A 34 -12.29 9.13 -8.70
N LYS A 35 -12.18 7.82 -8.59
CA LYS A 35 -11.84 7.19 -7.32
C LYS A 35 -10.43 7.59 -6.86
N TRP A 36 -9.47 7.66 -7.79
CA TRP A 36 -8.12 8.08 -7.46
C TRP A 36 -8.10 9.53 -6.96
N GLN A 37 -8.87 10.40 -7.61
CA GLN A 37 -8.95 11.79 -7.21
C GLN A 37 -9.50 11.93 -5.78
N GLU A 38 -10.54 11.17 -5.46
CA GLU A 38 -11.09 11.14 -4.11
C GLU A 38 -10.05 10.71 -3.08
N ARG A 39 -9.31 9.64 -3.37
CA ARG A 39 -8.29 9.14 -2.45
C ARG A 39 -7.19 10.16 -2.21
N ILE A 40 -6.74 10.81 -3.28
CA ILE A 40 -5.68 11.83 -3.17
C ILE A 40 -6.15 13.01 -2.33
N GLU A 41 -7.41 13.40 -2.46
CA GLU A 41 -7.93 14.55 -1.73
C GLU A 41 -8.27 14.23 -0.27
N GLU A 42 -8.73 13.02 0.01
CA GLU A 42 -9.22 12.67 1.34
C GLU A 42 -8.19 12.07 2.27
N GLN A 43 -7.08 11.60 1.74
CA GLN A 43 -6.07 10.91 2.54
C GLN A 43 -4.77 11.68 2.58
N TYR A 44 -3.94 11.38 3.58
CA TYR A 44 -2.56 11.80 3.55
C TYR A 44 -1.87 10.97 2.47
N PHE A 45 -1.53 11.59 1.36
CA PHE A 45 -1.03 10.90 0.19
C PHE A 45 0.36 11.42 -0.13
N ILE A 46 1.35 10.51 -0.17
CA ILE A 46 2.74 10.89 -0.44
C ILE A 46 3.29 10.06 -1.59
N LYS A 47 4.23 10.64 -2.30
CA LYS A 47 4.93 9.91 -3.33
C LYS A 47 6.43 10.10 -3.20
N ALA A 48 7.17 9.09 -3.62
CA ALA A 48 8.62 9.12 -3.64
C ALA A 48 9.07 9.43 -5.05
N MET A 49 10.06 10.31 -5.16
CA MET A 49 10.57 10.77 -6.45
C MET A 49 12.07 10.54 -6.52
N ILE A 50 12.55 10.19 -7.70
CA ILE A 50 13.97 10.25 -8.02
C ILE A 50 14.05 11.15 -9.25
N GLY A 51 14.61 12.35 -9.09
CA GLY A 51 14.53 13.38 -10.11
C GLY A 51 13.06 13.70 -10.40
N ASP A 52 12.66 13.62 -11.64
CA ASP A 52 11.29 13.88 -12.04
C ASP A 52 10.43 12.63 -12.08
N LYS A 53 10.99 11.49 -11.72
CA LYS A 53 10.28 10.22 -11.86
C LYS A 53 9.65 9.81 -10.53
N THR A 54 8.36 9.47 -10.56
CA THR A 54 7.67 8.91 -9.40
C THR A 54 8.04 7.44 -9.30
N VAL A 55 8.63 7.05 -8.17
CA VAL A 55 9.10 5.68 -7.96
C VAL A 55 8.33 4.92 -6.88
N GLY A 56 7.41 5.59 -6.20
CA GLY A 56 6.56 4.93 -5.23
C GLY A 56 5.52 5.88 -4.68
N PHE A 57 4.50 5.32 -4.03
CA PHE A 57 3.51 6.13 -3.32
C PHE A 57 2.86 5.33 -2.19
N SER A 58 2.32 6.06 -1.25
CA SER A 58 1.62 5.48 -0.11
C SER A 58 0.57 6.46 0.38
N SER A 59 -0.42 5.97 1.11
CA SER A 59 -1.42 6.84 1.67
C SER A 59 -1.95 6.31 3.00
N LEU A 60 -2.45 7.22 3.82
CA LEU A 60 -2.96 6.91 5.15
C LEU A 60 -4.27 7.66 5.37
N ALA A 61 -5.29 6.93 5.77
CA ALA A 61 -6.57 7.52 6.15
C ALA A 61 -6.50 7.99 7.60
N THR A 62 -7.44 8.81 8.01
CA THR A 62 -7.42 9.42 9.34
C THR A 62 -7.57 8.43 10.48
N ASP A 63 -8.16 7.26 10.22
CA ASP A 63 -8.36 6.23 11.23
C ASP A 63 -7.16 5.29 11.41
N GLY A 64 -6.09 5.50 10.67
CA GLY A 64 -4.90 4.65 10.75
C GLY A 64 -4.83 3.57 9.68
N TYR A 65 -5.75 3.59 8.72
CA TYR A 65 -5.73 2.62 7.63
C TYR A 65 -4.71 3.04 6.59
N LEU A 66 -3.67 2.20 6.40
CA LEU A 66 -2.69 2.41 5.35
C LEU A 66 -3.27 1.80 4.08
N VAL A 67 -3.65 2.66 3.15
CA VAL A 67 -4.44 2.27 1.99
C VAL A 67 -3.58 1.77 0.84
N PHE A 68 -2.53 2.50 0.50
CA PHE A 68 -1.64 2.14 -0.60
C PHE A 68 -0.19 2.11 -0.16
N MET A 69 0.56 1.17 -0.70
CA MET A 69 2.02 1.09 -0.56
C MET A 69 2.54 0.41 -1.83
N PHE A 70 2.96 1.21 -2.79
CA PHE A 70 3.42 0.70 -4.08
C PHE A 70 4.78 1.28 -4.45
N THR A 71 5.68 0.42 -4.93
CA THR A 71 6.99 0.82 -5.41
C THR A 71 7.10 0.43 -6.88
N HIS A 72 7.63 1.35 -7.69
CA HIS A 72 7.81 1.14 -9.12
C HIS A 72 8.54 -0.17 -9.39
N LYS A 73 8.12 -0.87 -10.43
CA LYS A 73 8.64 -2.21 -10.75
C LYS A 73 10.15 -2.27 -10.93
N ASP A 74 10.76 -1.18 -11.39
CA ASP A 74 12.20 -1.12 -11.61
C ASP A 74 12.98 -0.59 -10.41
N TYR A 75 12.32 -0.24 -9.33
CA TYR A 75 12.95 0.33 -8.14
C TYR A 75 12.68 -0.50 -6.89
N GLN A 76 12.35 -1.77 -7.08
CA GLN A 76 12.19 -2.68 -5.94
C GLN A 76 13.54 -2.84 -5.24
N ARG A 77 13.49 -2.94 -3.91
CA ARG A 77 14.69 -3.13 -3.08
C ARG A 77 15.67 -1.97 -3.11
N HIS A 78 15.19 -0.77 -3.39
CA HIS A 78 16.02 0.44 -3.36
C HIS A 78 15.70 1.32 -2.14
N GLY A 79 15.01 0.78 -1.14
CA GLY A 79 14.67 1.53 0.06
C GLY A 79 13.49 2.46 -0.08
N VAL A 80 12.80 2.47 -1.22
CA VAL A 80 11.68 3.37 -1.46
C VAL A 80 10.54 3.08 -0.48
N ALA A 81 10.13 1.82 -0.37
CA ALA A 81 9.03 1.45 0.53
C ALA A 81 9.39 1.71 1.99
N GLY A 82 10.63 1.47 2.37
CA GLY A 82 11.09 1.74 3.73
C GLY A 82 10.99 3.22 4.08
N ASN A 83 11.35 4.11 3.14
CA ASN A 83 11.20 5.53 3.35
C ASN A 83 9.74 5.94 3.45
N LEU A 84 8.88 5.37 2.61
CA LEU A 84 7.45 5.67 2.63
C LEU A 84 6.82 5.22 3.94
N ILE A 85 7.11 4.00 4.41
CA ILE A 85 6.47 3.49 5.62
C ILE A 85 6.87 4.30 6.85
N ARG A 86 8.11 4.79 6.90
CA ARG A 86 8.55 5.63 8.02
C ARG A 86 7.76 6.95 8.07
N LYS A 87 7.50 7.54 6.91
CA LYS A 87 6.72 8.79 6.85
C LYS A 87 5.26 8.55 7.20
N ILE A 88 4.70 7.43 6.78
CA ILE A 88 3.33 7.05 7.11
C ILE A 88 3.22 6.83 8.63
N GLU A 89 4.18 6.16 9.24
CA GLU A 89 4.15 5.89 10.68
C GLU A 89 4.26 7.19 11.49
N ARG A 90 5.08 8.13 11.02
CA ARG A 90 5.18 9.44 11.66
C ARG A 90 3.85 10.17 11.57
N LYS A 91 3.23 10.16 10.40
CA LYS A 91 1.94 10.83 10.23
C LYS A 91 0.87 10.21 11.10
N ALA A 92 0.86 8.88 11.22
CA ALA A 92 -0.11 8.20 12.07
C ALA A 92 0.04 8.63 13.52
N LYS A 93 1.27 8.78 14.01
CA LYS A 93 1.50 9.30 15.34
C LYS A 93 0.98 10.73 15.48
N ASP A 94 1.26 11.57 14.50
CA ASP A 94 0.81 12.97 14.51
C ASP A 94 -0.71 13.06 14.51
N GLN A 95 -1.39 12.10 13.89
CA GLN A 95 -2.86 12.06 13.90
C GLN A 95 -3.43 11.50 15.20
N GLY A 96 -2.59 11.00 16.08
CA GLY A 96 -3.06 10.39 17.32
C GLY A 96 -3.51 8.94 17.19
N ASN A 97 -3.15 8.28 16.09
CA ASN A 97 -3.49 6.87 15.92
C ASN A 97 -2.63 6.01 16.85
N ASN A 98 -3.23 5.02 17.48
CA ASN A 98 -2.50 4.05 18.29
C ASN A 98 -2.08 2.83 17.49
N LEU A 99 -2.69 2.64 16.34
CA LEU A 99 -2.55 1.45 15.53
C LEU A 99 -2.60 1.83 14.07
N ILE A 100 -1.72 1.23 13.28
CA ILE A 100 -1.84 1.24 11.82
C ILE A 100 -2.33 -0.13 11.41
N PHE A 101 -3.29 -0.18 10.51
CA PHE A 101 -3.76 -1.44 9.95
C PHE A 101 -3.82 -1.32 8.43
N SER A 102 -3.69 -2.45 7.76
CA SER A 102 -3.66 -2.47 6.30
C SER A 102 -4.10 -3.82 5.77
N ASP A 103 -4.64 -3.83 4.57
CA ASP A 103 -4.93 -5.06 3.85
C ASP A 103 -3.75 -5.30 2.92
N VAL A 104 -2.90 -6.24 3.28
CA VAL A 104 -1.58 -6.41 2.69
C VAL A 104 -1.58 -7.59 1.72
N SER A 105 -1.06 -7.38 0.52
CA SER A 105 -0.99 -8.43 -0.49
C SER A 105 -0.03 -9.55 -0.07
N ILE A 106 -0.20 -10.71 -0.70
CA ILE A 106 0.74 -11.82 -0.51
C ILE A 106 2.16 -11.33 -0.79
N THR A 107 2.33 -10.54 -1.85
CA THR A 107 3.63 -10.06 -2.29
C THR A 107 4.28 -9.14 -1.25
N ALA A 108 3.50 -8.29 -0.59
CA ALA A 108 4.03 -7.30 0.35
C ALA A 108 4.14 -7.80 1.78
N LYS A 109 3.58 -8.97 2.09
CA LYS A 109 3.51 -9.49 3.45
C LYS A 109 4.88 -9.49 4.15
N GLY A 110 5.91 -10.00 3.48
CA GLY A 110 7.24 -10.06 4.06
C GLY A 110 7.83 -8.69 4.39
N PHE A 111 7.58 -7.71 3.53
CA PHE A 111 8.04 -6.35 3.77
C PHE A 111 7.40 -5.80 5.05
N PHE A 112 6.08 -5.95 5.19
CA PHE A 112 5.38 -5.46 6.37
C PHE A 112 5.84 -6.19 7.64
N GLU A 113 6.07 -7.49 7.56
CA GLU A 113 6.59 -8.25 8.71
C GLU A 113 7.94 -7.73 9.16
N ARG A 114 8.82 -7.41 8.21
CA ARG A 114 10.14 -6.87 8.54
C ARG A 114 10.07 -5.49 9.19
N HIS A 115 8.97 -4.79 8.99
CA HIS A 115 8.76 -3.46 9.60
C HIS A 115 7.89 -3.52 10.86
N GLY A 116 7.69 -4.72 11.41
CA GLY A 116 7.04 -4.86 12.71
C GLY A 116 5.53 -5.05 12.66
N TYR A 117 4.97 -5.25 11.48
CA TYR A 117 3.54 -5.53 11.35
C TYR A 117 3.29 -7.02 11.56
N ILE A 118 2.17 -7.35 12.19
CA ILE A 118 1.80 -8.75 12.44
C ILE A 118 0.51 -9.06 11.70
N VAL A 119 0.37 -10.30 11.29
CA VAL A 119 -0.85 -10.75 10.61
C VAL A 119 -1.93 -10.95 11.64
N GLU A 120 -3.05 -10.27 11.46
CA GLU A 120 -4.21 -10.49 12.28
C GLU A 120 -5.05 -11.64 11.71
N LYS A 121 -5.24 -11.65 10.39
CA LYS A 121 -5.96 -12.73 9.71
C LYS A 121 -5.69 -12.70 8.22
N GLN A 122 -5.84 -13.87 7.60
CA GLN A 122 -5.91 -13.97 6.16
C GLN A 122 -7.35 -13.71 5.75
N GLN A 123 -7.56 -13.05 4.63
CA GLN A 123 -8.90 -12.70 4.18
C GLN A 123 -8.99 -12.75 2.66
N PHE A 124 -10.23 -12.75 2.17
CA PHE A 124 -10.52 -12.62 0.75
C PHE A 124 -11.12 -11.23 0.56
N LYS A 125 -10.50 -10.43 -0.27
CA LYS A 125 -10.96 -9.06 -0.50
C LYS A 125 -11.46 -8.94 -1.92
N LYS A 126 -12.67 -8.43 -2.07
CA LYS A 126 -13.24 -8.25 -3.41
C LYS A 126 -12.59 -7.07 -4.09
N SER A 127 -12.10 -7.30 -5.31
CA SER A 127 -11.69 -6.24 -6.22
C SER A 127 -12.96 -5.82 -7.00
N ARG A 128 -12.95 -5.80 -8.32
CA ARG A 128 -14.17 -5.52 -9.09
C ARG A 128 -15.00 -6.77 -9.27
N ASN A 129 -14.41 -7.80 -9.87
CA ASN A 129 -15.09 -9.03 -10.24
C ASN A 129 -14.47 -10.27 -9.62
N LYS A 130 -13.34 -10.12 -8.94
CA LYS A 130 -12.59 -11.24 -8.36
C LYS A 130 -12.34 -11.00 -6.89
N GLU A 131 -12.10 -12.08 -6.17
CA GLU A 131 -11.67 -12.00 -4.79
C GLU A 131 -10.21 -12.36 -4.72
N LEU A 132 -9.42 -11.54 -4.02
CA LEU A 132 -8.00 -11.77 -3.87
C LEU A 132 -7.69 -12.10 -2.43
N ILE A 133 -6.76 -13.03 -2.23
CA ILE A 133 -6.25 -13.32 -0.89
C ILE A 133 -5.35 -12.16 -0.47
N ASN A 134 -5.56 -11.66 0.73
CA ASN A 134 -4.60 -10.75 1.34
C ASN A 134 -4.65 -10.94 2.86
N PHE A 135 -3.90 -10.11 3.58
CA PHE A 135 -3.76 -10.27 5.02
C PHE A 135 -4.05 -8.95 5.70
N ARG A 136 -4.93 -8.99 6.70
CA ARG A 136 -5.09 -7.85 7.58
C ARG A 136 -3.87 -7.85 8.51
N MET A 137 -3.06 -6.80 8.43
CA MET A 137 -1.88 -6.67 9.28
C MET A 137 -1.97 -5.41 10.10
N THR A 138 -1.36 -5.45 11.29
CA THR A 138 -1.43 -4.33 12.23
C THR A 138 -0.09 -4.07 12.88
N LYS A 139 0.13 -2.83 13.29
CA LYS A 139 1.29 -2.43 14.08
C LYS A 139 0.86 -1.38 15.08
N THR A 140 1.18 -1.61 16.35
CA THR A 140 0.94 -0.62 17.40
C THR A 140 2.04 0.44 17.31
N ILE A 141 1.66 1.70 17.28
CA ILE A 141 2.61 2.77 17.06
C ILE A 141 2.57 3.86 18.12
N ASN A 142 1.75 3.73 19.12
CA ASN A 142 1.63 4.82 20.06
C ASN A 142 2.84 5.01 20.92
N GLY A 143 3.71 4.13 20.96
CA GLY A 143 5.02 4.19 21.56
C GLY A 143 5.31 5.29 22.51
N SER A 144 4.46 6.17 22.60
CA SER A 144 4.70 7.23 23.49
C SER A 144 4.65 6.75 24.84
N ALA A 145 4.07 5.79 24.93
CA ALA A 145 4.03 5.40 26.12
C ALA A 145 5.20 4.97 26.52
N GLN A 146 5.55 5.08 26.40
CA GLN A 146 6.41 4.52 26.87
C GLN A 146 7.09 4.95 27.29
#